data_b7e94584bcd6dbb3c6bc7b160495bc75
#
_entry.id   b7e94584bcd6dbb3c6bc7b160495bc75
#
_cell.length_a   1.000
_cell.length_b   1.000
_cell.length_c   1.000
_cell.angle_alpha   90.00
_cell.angle_beta   90.00
_cell.angle_gamma   90.00
#
_symmetry.space_group_name_H-M   'P 1'
#
loop_
_entity.id
_entity.type
_entity.pdbx_description
1 polymer ?
#
loop_
_entity_poly.entity_id
_entity_poly.type
_entity_poly.pdbx_seq_one_letter_code
_entity_poly.pdbx_strand_id
1 'polypeptide(L)'
;DFPGSLYKSFTQSWEQIDETLLKDSDFGSRLKMNNPLKEEMTALHLEQMKGADEKICAIYTFLKNKVRWNEKYALYSKSPKQVLKEGTGSNADINFILISMLKDAGIPAYPAVMSRRDMGILPYSHPSIQKLNTFVVAISPTDSTLVYLDSSVENGYLNVLPPVLMTNRARII
;
A
#
# COMPACT_ATOMS: atom_id res chain seq x y z
N ASP A 1 -5.14 16.58 38.80
CA ASP A 1 -5.14 15.12 38.59
C ASP A 1 -5.93 14.79 37.33
N PHE A 2 -5.23 14.72 36.20
CA PHE A 2 -5.81 14.10 35.02
C PHE A 2 -5.82 12.58 35.29
N PRO A 3 -6.99 11.94 35.25
CA PRO A 3 -7.06 10.52 35.48
C PRO A 3 -6.23 9.78 34.44
N GLY A 4 -5.37 8.87 34.86
CA GLY A 4 -4.56 8.02 33.98
C GLY A 4 -5.36 7.21 32.93
N SER A 5 -6.69 7.27 32.99
CA SER A 5 -7.60 6.68 32.01
C SER A 5 -7.65 7.43 30.67
N LEU A 6 -7.39 8.73 30.65
CA LEU A 6 -7.35 9.50 29.40
C LEU A 6 -6.10 9.19 28.59
N TYR A 7 -4.97 8.92 29.25
CA TYR A 7 -3.74 8.54 28.58
C TYR A 7 -3.85 7.14 27.93
N LYS A 8 -4.61 6.24 28.53
CA LYS A 8 -4.83 4.89 27.99
C LYS A 8 -5.74 4.86 26.77
N SER A 9 -6.57 5.90 26.57
CA SER A 9 -7.48 5.94 25.42
C SER A 9 -6.82 6.39 24.11
N PHE A 10 -5.63 6.96 24.16
CA PHE A 10 -4.89 7.43 22.98
C PHE A 10 -3.75 6.50 22.54
N THR A 11 -3.32 5.58 23.39
CA THR A 11 -2.31 4.58 23.05
C THR A 11 -2.95 3.28 22.62
N GLN A 12 -2.64 2.83 21.42
CA GLN A 12 -3.09 1.55 20.88
C GLN A 12 -1.91 0.59 20.79
N SER A 13 -2.16 -0.71 20.89
CA SER A 13 -1.18 -1.70 20.48
C SER A 13 -1.15 -1.81 18.96
N TRP A 14 -0.05 -2.34 18.42
CA TRP A 14 0.03 -2.61 16.98
C TRP A 14 -1.04 -3.60 16.52
N GLU A 15 -1.38 -4.58 17.35
CA GLU A 15 -2.43 -5.55 17.07
C GLU A 15 -3.80 -4.87 16.98
N GLN A 16 -4.08 -3.89 17.83
CA GLN A 16 -5.32 -3.09 17.77
C GLN A 16 -5.38 -2.25 16.49
N ILE A 17 -4.25 -1.70 16.07
CA ILE A 17 -4.14 -0.95 14.80
C ILE A 17 -4.41 -1.87 13.63
N ASP A 18 -3.79 -3.06 13.60
CA ASP A 18 -4.04 -4.06 12.56
C ASP A 18 -5.53 -4.40 12.48
N GLU A 19 -6.15 -4.69 13.62
CA GLU A 19 -7.57 -5.03 13.71
C GLU A 19 -8.46 -3.91 13.20
N THR A 20 -8.18 -2.67 13.59
CA THR A 20 -8.94 -1.49 13.15
C THR A 20 -8.86 -1.32 11.64
N LEU A 21 -7.66 -1.41 11.08
CA LEU A 21 -7.45 -1.26 9.64
C LEU A 21 -8.11 -2.39 8.84
N LEU A 22 -7.98 -3.64 9.31
CA LEU A 22 -8.56 -4.78 8.62
C LEU A 22 -10.09 -4.79 8.63
N LYS A 23 -10.71 -4.16 9.61
CA LYS A 23 -12.17 -4.00 9.69
C LYS A 23 -12.69 -2.78 8.93
N ASP A 24 -11.82 -1.86 8.56
CA ASP A 24 -12.22 -0.63 7.85
C ASP A 24 -12.60 -0.96 6.40
N SER A 25 -13.73 -0.40 5.94
CA SER A 25 -14.22 -0.61 4.58
C SER A 25 -13.30 -0.03 3.50
N ASP A 26 -12.55 1.02 3.84
CA ASP A 26 -11.66 1.71 2.92
C ASP A 26 -10.20 1.24 3.02
N PHE A 27 -9.93 0.25 3.86
CA PHE A 27 -8.64 -0.42 4.00
C PHE A 27 -8.77 -1.95 3.89
N GLY A 28 -9.35 -2.59 4.89
CA GLY A 28 -9.47 -4.05 4.94
C GLY A 28 -10.27 -4.63 3.78
N SER A 29 -11.38 -4.00 3.41
CA SER A 29 -12.18 -4.43 2.26
C SER A 29 -11.42 -4.28 0.95
N ARG A 30 -10.54 -3.26 0.84
CA ARG A 30 -9.69 -3.09 -0.34
C ARG A 30 -8.65 -4.21 -0.47
N LEU A 31 -8.12 -4.70 0.65
CA LEU A 31 -7.19 -5.85 0.66
C LEU A 31 -7.85 -7.14 0.21
N LYS A 32 -9.14 -7.27 0.43
CA LYS A 32 -9.90 -8.50 0.08
C LYS A 32 -10.54 -8.45 -1.30
N MET A 33 -10.46 -7.31 -1.99
CA MET A 33 -11.10 -7.16 -3.28
C MET A 33 -10.46 -8.04 -4.35
N ASN A 34 -11.27 -8.45 -5.32
CA ASN A 34 -10.77 -9.09 -6.52
C ASN A 34 -10.02 -8.07 -7.39
N ASN A 35 -9.07 -8.56 -8.18
CA ASN A 35 -8.35 -7.72 -9.13
C ASN A 35 -9.32 -7.10 -10.16
N PRO A 36 -9.53 -5.77 -10.14
CA PRO A 36 -10.47 -5.13 -11.06
C PRO A 36 -9.95 -5.07 -12.50
N LEU A 37 -8.67 -5.37 -12.73
CA LEU A 37 -8.03 -5.36 -14.04
C LEU A 37 -7.62 -6.77 -14.50
N LYS A 38 -8.26 -7.81 -13.97
CA LYS A 38 -7.88 -9.19 -14.22
C LYS A 38 -7.90 -9.54 -15.73
N GLU A 39 -8.95 -9.15 -16.43
CA GLU A 39 -9.08 -9.44 -17.85
C GLU A 39 -8.06 -8.68 -18.69
N GLU A 40 -7.90 -7.38 -18.41
CA GLU A 40 -6.95 -6.53 -19.13
C GLU A 40 -5.50 -6.95 -18.91
N MET A 41 -5.18 -7.52 -17.75
CA MET A 41 -3.83 -8.03 -17.45
C MET A 41 -3.41 -9.20 -18.35
N THR A 42 -4.35 -9.91 -18.94
CA THR A 42 -4.02 -11.03 -19.85
C THR A 42 -3.15 -10.58 -21.01
N ALA A 43 -3.28 -9.34 -21.45
CA ALA A 43 -2.48 -8.74 -22.51
C ALA A 43 -1.00 -8.60 -22.17
N LEU A 44 -0.63 -8.68 -20.88
CA LEU A 44 0.76 -8.60 -20.43
C LEU A 44 1.54 -9.91 -20.67
N HIS A 45 0.85 -11.02 -20.83
CA HIS A 45 1.46 -12.35 -21.00
C HIS A 45 2.52 -12.64 -19.93
N LEU A 46 2.14 -12.47 -18.65
CA LEU A 46 3.05 -12.65 -17.52
C LEU A 46 3.66 -14.04 -17.45
N GLU A 47 2.94 -15.06 -17.93
CA GLU A 47 3.42 -16.44 -17.99
C GLU A 47 4.66 -16.61 -18.89
N GLN A 48 4.91 -15.68 -19.81
CA GLN A 48 6.07 -15.69 -20.68
C GLN A 48 7.29 -14.99 -20.09
N MET A 49 7.11 -14.31 -18.95
CA MET A 49 8.17 -13.58 -18.26
C MET A 49 8.93 -14.51 -17.33
N LYS A 50 10.26 -14.33 -17.26
CA LYS A 50 11.14 -15.26 -16.56
C LYS A 50 11.26 -15.02 -15.08
N GLY A 51 11.18 -13.78 -14.62
CA GLY A 51 11.43 -13.41 -13.24
C GLY A 51 10.31 -12.61 -12.60
N ALA A 52 10.26 -12.65 -11.27
CA ALA A 52 9.28 -11.86 -10.51
C ALA A 52 9.46 -10.36 -10.74
N ASP A 53 10.69 -9.87 -10.80
CA ASP A 53 10.97 -8.45 -11.02
C ASP A 53 10.42 -7.96 -12.36
N GLU A 54 10.55 -8.74 -13.40
CA GLU A 54 10.01 -8.42 -14.72
C GLU A 54 8.48 -8.34 -14.68
N LYS A 55 7.83 -9.29 -14.00
CA LYS A 55 6.38 -9.30 -13.81
C LYS A 55 5.90 -8.11 -13.01
N ILE A 56 6.58 -7.79 -11.93
CA ILE A 56 6.24 -6.64 -11.07
C ILE A 56 6.32 -5.34 -11.86
N CYS A 57 7.40 -5.14 -12.62
CA CYS A 57 7.57 -3.95 -13.45
C CYS A 57 6.48 -3.84 -14.52
N ALA A 58 6.14 -4.95 -15.17
CA ALA A 58 5.07 -4.98 -16.18
C ALA A 58 3.70 -4.62 -15.59
N ILE A 59 3.36 -5.20 -14.45
CA ILE A 59 2.11 -4.92 -13.73
C ILE A 59 2.04 -3.45 -13.31
N TYR A 60 3.12 -2.96 -12.70
CA TYR A 60 3.20 -1.57 -12.24
C TYR A 60 3.03 -0.59 -13.40
N THR A 61 3.79 -0.77 -14.47
CA THR A 61 3.73 0.10 -15.66
C THR A 61 2.33 0.08 -16.28
N PHE A 62 1.72 -1.10 -16.37
CA PHE A 62 0.35 -1.22 -16.87
C PHE A 62 -0.64 -0.41 -16.02
N LEU A 63 -0.56 -0.54 -14.71
CA LEU A 63 -1.43 0.19 -13.79
C LEU A 63 -1.20 1.69 -13.86
N LYS A 64 0.05 2.13 -13.93
CA LYS A 64 0.38 3.57 -14.01
C LYS A 64 -0.10 4.21 -15.30
N ASN A 65 -0.24 3.45 -16.36
CA ASN A 65 -0.85 3.92 -17.60
C ASN A 65 -2.37 4.04 -17.52
N LYS A 66 -2.99 3.33 -16.60
CA LYS A 66 -4.45 3.38 -16.36
C LYS A 66 -4.86 4.47 -15.38
N VAL A 67 -4.06 4.68 -14.33
CA VAL A 67 -4.37 5.58 -13.23
C VAL A 67 -3.16 6.46 -12.94
N ARG A 68 -3.35 7.77 -13.03
CA ARG A 68 -2.32 8.74 -12.71
C ARG A 68 -2.37 9.08 -11.22
N TRP A 69 -1.21 9.13 -10.59
CA TRP A 69 -1.10 9.62 -9.22
C TRP A 69 -1.43 11.12 -9.17
N ASN A 70 -2.29 11.51 -8.23
CA ASN A 70 -2.75 12.89 -8.06
C ASN A 70 -1.86 13.72 -7.12
N GLU A 71 -0.64 13.21 -6.81
CA GLU A 71 0.34 13.82 -5.91
C GLU A 71 -0.09 13.86 -4.44
N LYS A 72 -1.13 13.11 -4.07
CA LYS A 72 -1.58 12.99 -2.69
C LYS A 72 -1.22 11.64 -2.11
N TYR A 73 -0.78 11.66 -0.84
CA TYR A 73 -0.55 10.46 -0.03
C TYR A 73 -1.74 10.24 0.90
N ALA A 74 -2.18 9.01 1.02
CA ALA A 74 -3.31 8.64 1.87
C ALA A 74 -3.11 7.24 2.46
N LEU A 75 -3.88 6.94 3.51
CA LEU A 75 -3.95 5.62 4.14
C LEU A 75 -5.17 4.83 3.64
N TYR A 76 -6.28 5.52 3.39
CA TYR A 76 -7.54 4.92 2.98
C TYR A 76 -7.83 5.20 1.51
N SER A 77 -8.56 4.31 0.88
CA SER A 77 -8.87 4.38 -0.54
C SER A 77 -10.37 4.45 -0.79
N LYS A 78 -10.75 5.27 -1.75
CA LYS A 78 -12.08 5.21 -2.35
C LYS A 78 -12.24 3.93 -3.18
N SER A 79 -13.44 3.66 -3.70
CA SER A 79 -13.69 2.40 -4.41
C SER A 79 -12.80 2.29 -5.66
N PRO A 80 -12.28 1.08 -5.97
CA PRO A 80 -11.46 0.87 -7.15
C PRO A 80 -12.19 1.21 -8.46
N LYS A 81 -13.48 0.94 -8.51
CA LYS A 81 -14.32 1.29 -9.65
C LYS A 81 -14.31 2.79 -9.94
N GLN A 82 -14.39 3.61 -8.88
CA GLN A 82 -14.33 5.06 -9.00
C GLN A 82 -12.94 5.52 -9.44
N VAL A 83 -11.88 4.95 -8.85
CA VAL A 83 -10.49 5.26 -9.21
C VAL A 83 -10.25 5.01 -10.70
N LEU A 84 -10.65 3.84 -11.20
CA LEU A 84 -10.49 3.48 -12.60
C LEU A 84 -11.33 4.34 -13.54
N LYS A 85 -12.54 4.70 -13.12
CA LYS A 85 -13.41 5.60 -13.88
C LYS A 85 -12.81 7.00 -14.02
N GLU A 86 -12.27 7.54 -12.93
CA GLU A 86 -11.66 8.87 -12.92
C GLU A 86 -10.26 8.88 -13.56
N GLY A 87 -9.57 7.75 -13.58
CA GLY A 87 -8.21 7.62 -14.11
C GLY A 87 -7.15 8.34 -13.27
N THR A 88 -7.45 8.68 -12.03
CA THR A 88 -6.54 9.37 -11.11
C THR A 88 -6.88 8.99 -9.66
N GLY A 89 -5.89 9.06 -8.79
CA GLY A 89 -6.08 8.77 -7.37
C GLY A 89 -4.85 9.04 -6.52
N SER A 90 -5.04 8.89 -5.20
CA SER A 90 -3.94 8.94 -4.25
C SER A 90 -3.05 7.70 -4.38
N ASN A 91 -1.90 7.71 -3.71
CA ASN A 91 -1.07 6.51 -3.67
C ASN A 91 -1.82 5.33 -3.04
N ALA A 92 -2.64 5.55 -2.02
CA ALA A 92 -3.47 4.49 -1.43
C ALA A 92 -4.45 3.91 -2.46
N ASP A 93 -5.14 4.76 -3.21
CA ASP A 93 -6.07 4.33 -4.26
C ASP A 93 -5.40 3.39 -5.25
N ILE A 94 -4.20 3.74 -5.69
CA ILE A 94 -3.45 2.98 -6.70
C ILE A 94 -2.79 1.76 -6.08
N ASN A 95 -2.19 1.89 -4.89
CA ASN A 95 -1.49 0.80 -4.20
C ASN A 95 -2.40 -0.39 -3.89
N PHE A 96 -3.66 -0.17 -3.51
CA PHE A 96 -4.59 -1.28 -3.28
C PHE A 96 -4.90 -2.05 -4.56
N ILE A 97 -5.05 -1.36 -5.67
CA ILE A 97 -5.22 -2.02 -6.98
C ILE A 97 -3.96 -2.81 -7.32
N LEU A 98 -2.78 -2.22 -7.12
CA LEU A 98 -1.49 -2.89 -7.34
C LEU A 98 -1.37 -4.18 -6.53
N ILE A 99 -1.72 -4.13 -5.24
CA ILE A 99 -1.71 -5.33 -4.38
C ILE A 99 -2.61 -6.43 -4.94
N SER A 100 -3.82 -6.10 -5.38
CA SER A 100 -4.75 -7.07 -5.95
C SER A 100 -4.22 -7.70 -7.25
N MET A 101 -3.56 -6.90 -8.08
CA MET A 101 -2.95 -7.38 -9.32
C MET A 101 -1.77 -8.30 -9.06
N LEU A 102 -0.91 -7.95 -8.10
CA LEU A 102 0.25 -8.77 -7.73
C LEU A 102 -0.20 -10.10 -7.12
N LYS A 103 -1.18 -10.09 -6.23
CA LYS A 103 -1.75 -11.32 -5.65
C LYS A 103 -2.34 -12.23 -6.73
N ASP A 104 -3.05 -11.66 -7.69
CA ASP A 104 -3.65 -12.41 -8.80
C ASP A 104 -2.56 -13.04 -9.69
N ALA A 105 -1.41 -12.43 -9.77
CA ALA A 105 -0.23 -12.96 -10.49
C ALA A 105 0.58 -13.96 -9.65
N GLY A 106 0.14 -14.29 -8.43
CA GLY A 106 0.85 -15.20 -7.53
C GLY A 106 2.03 -14.58 -6.80
N ILE A 107 2.11 -13.27 -6.75
CA ILE A 107 3.17 -12.53 -6.06
C ILE A 107 2.59 -11.93 -4.77
N PRO A 108 2.99 -12.44 -3.58
CA PRO A 108 2.49 -11.91 -2.32
C PRO A 108 2.84 -10.43 -2.14
N ALA A 109 1.85 -9.64 -1.78
CA ALA A 109 2.00 -8.21 -1.57
C ALA A 109 1.11 -7.73 -0.43
N TYR A 110 1.64 -6.80 0.36
CA TYR A 110 1.01 -6.34 1.60
C TYR A 110 1.17 -4.83 1.75
N PRO A 111 0.26 -4.14 2.43
CA PRO A 111 0.49 -2.75 2.79
C PRO A 111 1.50 -2.65 3.95
N ALA A 112 2.46 -1.78 3.81
CA ALA A 112 3.38 -1.38 4.87
C ALA A 112 3.01 0.03 5.31
N VAL A 113 2.24 0.12 6.40
CA VAL A 113 1.69 1.39 6.88
C VAL A 113 2.76 2.19 7.62
N MET A 114 2.72 3.50 7.47
CA MET A 114 3.72 4.39 8.03
C MET A 114 3.18 5.81 8.25
N SER A 115 3.94 6.60 9.00
CA SER A 115 3.84 8.05 8.99
C SER A 115 4.86 8.60 8.01
N ARG A 116 4.44 9.49 7.11
CA ARG A 116 5.38 10.16 6.22
C ARG A 116 6.42 10.94 7.02
N ARG A 117 7.64 10.97 6.51
CA ARG A 117 8.77 11.59 7.21
C ARG A 117 8.55 13.10 7.49
N ASP A 118 7.87 13.79 6.59
CA ASP A 118 7.54 15.22 6.73
C ASP A 118 6.47 15.51 7.79
N MET A 119 5.75 14.47 8.26
CA MET A 119 4.69 14.58 9.27
C MET A 119 5.16 14.14 10.67
N GLY A 120 6.46 13.92 10.87
CA GLY A 120 7.04 13.51 12.13
C GLY A 120 7.30 12.00 12.22
N ILE A 121 7.93 11.59 13.31
CA ILE A 121 8.32 10.20 13.54
C ILE A 121 7.22 9.48 14.31
N LEU A 122 6.80 8.31 13.81
CA LEU A 122 5.89 7.43 14.53
C LEU A 122 6.62 6.78 15.70
N PRO A 123 6.22 7.01 16.96
CA PRO A 123 6.83 6.33 18.09
C PRO A 123 6.47 4.83 18.06
N TYR A 124 7.47 3.97 17.98
CA TYR A 124 7.24 2.53 17.92
C TYR A 124 6.64 1.98 19.23
N SER A 125 7.05 2.55 20.36
CA SER A 125 6.58 2.13 21.69
C SER A 125 5.15 2.57 22.01
N HIS A 126 4.66 3.60 21.33
CA HIS A 126 3.32 4.17 21.55
C HIS A 126 2.65 4.43 20.20
N PRO A 127 2.30 3.36 19.45
CA PRO A 127 1.68 3.52 18.15
C PRO A 127 0.29 4.15 18.28
N SER A 128 -0.05 4.97 17.28
CA SER A 128 -1.38 5.55 17.17
C SER A 128 -1.80 5.55 15.70
N ILE A 129 -3.01 5.06 15.45
CA ILE A 129 -3.56 5.05 14.09
C ILE A 129 -3.69 6.46 13.51
N GLN A 130 -3.86 7.47 14.36
CA GLN A 130 -3.97 8.86 13.93
C GLN A 130 -2.66 9.42 13.36
N LYS A 131 -1.53 8.80 13.68
CA LYS A 131 -0.21 9.18 13.16
C LYS A 131 0.14 8.45 11.88
N LEU A 132 -0.56 7.37 11.56
CA LEU A 132 -0.40 6.68 10.29
C LEU A 132 -1.15 7.45 9.21
N ASN A 133 -0.48 7.79 8.13
CA ASN A 133 -1.08 8.63 7.09
C ASN A 133 -0.84 8.14 5.67
N THR A 134 -0.12 7.06 5.49
CA THR A 134 0.08 6.44 4.18
C THR A 134 0.60 5.01 4.32
N PHE A 135 0.77 4.35 3.18
CA PHE A 135 1.45 3.06 3.11
C PHE A 135 2.14 2.90 1.77
N VAL A 136 3.17 2.09 1.75
CA VAL A 136 3.81 1.59 0.55
C VAL A 136 3.47 0.11 0.37
N VAL A 137 3.73 -0.45 -0.80
CA VAL A 137 3.50 -1.87 -1.06
C VAL A 137 4.77 -2.66 -0.73
N ALA A 138 4.66 -3.59 0.22
CA ALA A 138 5.69 -4.56 0.52
C ALA A 138 5.43 -5.81 -0.31
N ILE A 139 6.39 -6.20 -1.13
CA ILE A 139 6.26 -7.30 -2.08
C ILE A 139 7.25 -8.39 -1.70
N SER A 140 6.79 -9.63 -1.66
CA SER A 140 7.62 -10.81 -1.40
C SER A 140 7.78 -11.62 -2.69
N PRO A 141 8.78 -11.29 -3.54
CA PRO A 141 8.99 -12.01 -4.81
C PRO A 141 9.54 -13.41 -4.59
N THR A 142 10.21 -13.63 -3.47
CA THR A 142 10.72 -14.93 -3.00
C THR A 142 10.46 -15.08 -1.51
N ASP A 143 10.56 -16.29 -0.97
CA ASP A 143 10.30 -16.57 0.46
C ASP A 143 11.24 -15.84 1.42
N SER A 144 12.38 -15.36 0.93
CA SER A 144 13.42 -14.75 1.77
C SER A 144 13.66 -13.26 1.50
N THR A 145 12.95 -12.67 0.53
CA THR A 145 13.21 -11.29 0.10
C THR A 145 11.95 -10.45 0.20
N LEU A 146 12.10 -9.24 0.75
CA LEU A 146 11.04 -8.23 0.80
C LEU A 146 11.51 -6.98 0.07
N VAL A 147 10.73 -6.52 -0.89
CA VAL A 147 11.00 -5.30 -1.65
C VAL A 147 9.82 -4.35 -1.53
N TYR A 148 10.08 -3.06 -1.70
CA TYR A 148 9.06 -2.02 -1.50
C TYR A 148 8.83 -1.23 -2.78
N LEU A 149 7.58 -0.86 -3.02
CA LEU A 149 7.16 -0.07 -4.16
C LEU A 149 6.00 0.84 -3.75
N ASP A 150 5.98 2.06 -4.25
CA ASP A 150 4.85 2.97 -4.07
C ASP A 150 4.44 3.57 -5.41
N SER A 151 3.15 3.81 -5.58
CA SER A 151 2.59 4.34 -6.82
C SER A 151 2.96 5.79 -7.12
N SER A 152 3.62 6.49 -6.18
CA SER A 152 4.21 7.81 -6.44
C SER A 152 5.55 7.73 -7.19
N VAL A 153 6.13 6.55 -7.36
CA VAL A 153 7.34 6.33 -8.16
C VAL A 153 6.98 6.21 -9.63
N GLU A 154 7.61 7.03 -10.48
CA GLU A 154 7.23 7.09 -11.90
C GLU A 154 7.65 5.86 -12.70
N ASN A 155 8.84 5.30 -12.43
CA ASN A 155 9.48 4.32 -13.29
C ASN A 155 9.47 2.88 -12.75
N GLY A 156 8.70 2.60 -11.69
CA GLY A 156 8.54 1.23 -11.18
C GLY A 156 9.81 0.58 -10.65
N TYR A 157 10.72 1.34 -10.08
CA TYR A 157 11.93 0.79 -9.48
C TYR A 157 11.65 0.28 -8.06
N LEU A 158 11.97 -0.99 -7.82
CA LEU A 158 11.86 -1.61 -6.51
C LEU A 158 12.85 -0.98 -5.52
N ASN A 159 12.41 -0.80 -4.28
CA ASN A 159 13.19 -0.19 -3.20
C ASN A 159 13.60 1.27 -3.43
N VAL A 160 13.10 1.91 -4.48
CA VAL A 160 13.30 3.34 -4.74
C VAL A 160 12.03 4.07 -4.34
N LEU A 161 12.08 4.75 -3.20
CA LEU A 161 10.95 5.53 -2.68
C LEU A 161 11.31 7.01 -2.63
N PRO A 162 10.34 7.92 -2.79
CA PRO A 162 10.58 9.34 -2.55
C PRO A 162 11.09 9.55 -1.12
N PRO A 163 11.97 10.55 -0.87
CA PRO A 163 12.52 10.80 0.46
C PRO A 163 11.47 10.92 1.57
N VAL A 164 10.30 11.47 1.26
CA VAL A 164 9.19 11.63 2.21
C VAL A 164 8.63 10.29 2.71
N LEU A 165 8.79 9.21 1.94
CA LEU A 165 8.37 7.86 2.28
C LEU A 165 9.52 6.99 2.81
N MET A 166 10.75 7.50 2.84
CA MET A 166 11.91 6.77 3.37
C MET A 166 11.93 6.91 4.89
N THR A 167 11.28 5.98 5.57
CA THR A 167 11.21 5.93 7.04
C THR A 167 11.81 4.62 7.54
N ASN A 168 12.36 4.65 8.76
CA ASN A 168 12.87 3.45 9.42
C ASN A 168 11.75 2.62 10.09
N ARG A 169 10.51 3.12 10.06
CA ARG A 169 9.41 2.51 10.80
C ARG A 169 8.17 2.39 9.91
N ALA A 170 7.93 1.17 9.48
CA ALA A 170 6.72 0.77 8.79
C ALA A 170 6.22 -0.53 9.38
N ARG A 171 4.89 -0.75 9.37
CA ARG A 171 4.29 -2.00 9.81
C ARG A 171 3.58 -2.66 8.65
N ILE A 172 3.93 -3.90 8.41
CA ILE A 172 3.26 -4.74 7.41
C ILE A 172 1.97 -5.29 8.01
N ILE A 173 0.88 -5.07 7.32
CA ILE A 173 -0.46 -5.51 7.72
C ILE A 173 -0.84 -6.80 7.02
#